data_0c81748c0cabfc28816ad64e0641a613
#
_entry.id   0c81748c0cabfc28816ad64e0641a613
#
_cell.length_a   1.000
_cell.length_b   1.000
_cell.length_c   1.000
_cell.angle_alpha   90.00
_cell.angle_beta   90.00
_cell.angle_gamma   90.00
#
_symmetry.space_group_name_H-M   'P 1'
#
loop_
_entity.id
_entity.type
_entity.pdbx_description
1 polymer ?
#
loop_
_entity_poly.entity_id
_entity_poly.type
_entity_poly.pdbx_seq_one_letter_code
_entity_poly.pdbx_strand_id
1 'polypeptide(L)'
;MENRITTLFGIRYPIIAGGMIWCSGWRLAAAVSDAGGLGLIGAGSMTPDLLREHIRKCRAATGKPFGVNVPLMYRYAEQIMQVVMEERVPAVFTSAGSPKTWTGQLHAAGCKVAHVVSSTKFALKCQEAGVDAVVAEGFEAVSYTHLRAHET
;
A
#
# COMPACT_ATOMS: atom_id res chain seq x y z
N MET A 1 14.32 16.63 -3.33
CA MET A 1 14.45 16.65 -1.84
C MET A 1 14.68 15.22 -1.40
N GLU A 2 15.88 14.89 -1.03
CA GLU A 2 16.22 13.52 -0.60
C GLU A 2 15.89 13.35 0.88
N ASN A 3 15.13 12.33 1.22
CA ASN A 3 14.81 11.94 2.60
C ASN A 3 14.59 10.42 2.67
N ARG A 4 14.39 9.88 3.88
CA ARG A 4 14.25 8.44 4.11
C ARG A 4 13.11 7.80 3.30
N ILE A 5 12.00 8.49 3.09
CA ILE A 5 10.85 7.99 2.32
C ILE A 5 11.16 7.97 0.82
N THR A 6 11.75 9.04 0.29
CA THR A 6 12.12 9.09 -1.13
C THR A 6 13.17 8.05 -1.48
N THR A 7 14.15 7.84 -0.61
CA THR A 7 15.17 6.79 -0.78
C THR A 7 14.57 5.39 -0.67
N LEU A 8 13.69 5.14 0.32
CA LEU A 8 13.07 3.83 0.54
C LEU A 8 12.28 3.35 -0.66
N PHE A 9 11.45 4.22 -1.23
CA PHE A 9 10.52 3.86 -2.31
C PHE A 9 11.03 4.24 -3.72
N GLY A 10 12.19 4.88 -3.84
CA GLY A 10 12.75 5.30 -5.13
C GLY A 10 11.91 6.39 -5.83
N ILE A 11 11.33 7.31 -5.07
CA ILE A 11 10.44 8.37 -5.56
C ILE A 11 11.09 9.76 -5.43
N ARG A 12 10.61 10.72 -6.23
CA ARG A 12 11.15 12.09 -6.24
C ARG A 12 10.61 12.94 -5.09
N TYR A 13 9.33 12.83 -4.79
CA TYR A 13 8.65 13.57 -3.73
C TYR A 13 8.16 12.62 -2.65
N PRO A 14 8.24 12.98 -1.35
CA PRO A 14 7.75 12.15 -0.26
C PRO A 14 6.22 12.21 -0.15
N ILE A 15 5.56 11.91 -1.26
CA ILE A 15 4.10 11.93 -1.39
C ILE A 15 3.64 10.55 -1.85
N ILE A 16 2.73 9.96 -1.10
CA ILE A 16 2.16 8.63 -1.38
C ILE A 16 0.65 8.78 -1.47
N ALA A 17 0.08 8.43 -2.62
CA ALA A 17 -1.37 8.41 -2.77
C ALA A 17 -1.94 7.13 -2.16
N GLY A 18 -2.85 7.25 -1.20
CA GLY A 18 -3.49 6.11 -0.55
C GLY A 18 -4.24 5.21 -1.51
N GLY A 19 -4.28 3.92 -1.23
CA GLY A 19 -5.06 2.95 -1.98
C GLY A 19 -6.53 3.00 -1.56
N MET A 20 -7.35 3.74 -2.28
CA MET A 20 -8.77 3.90 -2.02
C MET A 20 -9.59 2.81 -2.72
N ILE A 21 -10.48 2.14 -1.97
CA ILE A 21 -11.41 1.15 -2.50
C ILE A 21 -12.28 1.79 -3.60
N TRP A 22 -12.45 1.11 -4.73
CA TRP A 22 -13.18 1.53 -5.93
C TRP A 22 -12.58 2.71 -6.72
N CYS A 23 -11.69 3.51 -6.12
CA CYS A 23 -11.18 4.74 -6.72
C CYS A 23 -9.74 4.61 -7.23
N SER A 24 -8.86 3.90 -6.52
CA SER A 24 -7.45 3.80 -6.87
C SER A 24 -7.16 2.60 -7.78
N GLY A 25 -7.42 2.78 -9.06
CA GLY A 25 -7.01 1.83 -10.10
C GLY A 25 -5.62 2.16 -10.68
N TRP A 26 -5.20 1.38 -11.67
CA TRP A 26 -3.90 1.51 -12.31
C TRP A 26 -3.64 2.90 -12.93
N ARG A 27 -4.69 3.57 -13.46
CA ARG A 27 -4.54 4.90 -14.08
C ARG A 27 -4.08 5.94 -13.05
N LEU A 28 -4.74 5.99 -11.91
CA LEU A 28 -4.37 6.91 -10.84
C LEU A 28 -2.99 6.56 -10.28
N ALA A 29 -2.73 5.29 -10.02
CA ALA A 29 -1.44 4.86 -9.51
C ALA A 29 -0.29 5.23 -10.46
N ALA A 30 -0.43 4.98 -11.76
CA ALA A 30 0.57 5.34 -12.76
C ALA A 30 0.76 6.87 -12.84
N ALA A 31 -0.31 7.64 -12.88
CA ALA A 31 -0.24 9.11 -12.97
C ALA A 31 0.48 9.73 -11.77
N VAL A 32 0.21 9.26 -10.54
CA VAL A 32 0.90 9.72 -9.34
C VAL A 32 2.38 9.34 -9.38
N SER A 33 2.70 8.13 -9.82
CA SER A 33 4.09 7.67 -9.95
C SER A 33 4.86 8.47 -11.00
N ASP A 34 4.27 8.77 -12.14
CA ASP A 34 4.88 9.61 -13.17
C ASP A 34 5.09 11.06 -12.72
N ALA A 35 4.21 11.58 -11.87
CA ALA A 35 4.37 12.88 -11.22
C ALA A 35 5.51 12.92 -10.19
N GLY A 36 6.07 11.75 -9.82
CA GLY A 36 7.21 11.63 -8.91
C GLY A 36 6.86 11.26 -7.48
N GLY A 37 5.59 10.93 -7.19
CA GLY A 37 5.14 10.33 -5.94
C GLY A 37 5.15 8.80 -6.00
N LEU A 38 4.48 8.15 -5.05
CA LEU A 38 4.18 6.72 -5.08
C LEU A 38 2.66 6.53 -5.22
N GLY A 39 2.22 6.04 -6.37
CA GLY A 39 0.82 5.67 -6.58
C GLY A 39 0.52 4.28 -6.01
N LEU A 40 -0.61 4.11 -5.34
CA LEU A 40 -1.04 2.82 -4.82
C LEU A 40 -2.32 2.34 -5.51
N ILE A 41 -2.32 1.08 -5.93
CA ILE A 41 -3.54 0.36 -6.37
C ILE A 41 -4.28 -0.13 -5.13
N GLY A 42 -5.55 0.23 -4.99
CA GLY A 42 -6.40 -0.19 -3.86
C GLY A 42 -7.02 -1.57 -4.08
N ALA A 43 -6.44 -2.62 -3.51
CA ALA A 43 -6.88 -4.00 -3.74
C ALA A 43 -8.12 -4.44 -2.94
N GLY A 44 -8.58 -3.64 -1.97
CA GLY A 44 -9.67 -4.01 -1.06
C GLY A 44 -11.06 -4.23 -1.69
N SER A 45 -11.21 -3.99 -2.98
CA SER A 45 -12.44 -4.26 -3.76
C SER A 45 -12.19 -5.14 -4.99
N MET A 46 -10.98 -5.66 -5.16
CA MET A 46 -10.56 -6.39 -6.36
C MET A 46 -10.56 -7.90 -6.12
N THR A 47 -10.93 -8.67 -7.15
CA THR A 47 -10.58 -10.08 -7.22
C THR A 47 -9.09 -10.23 -7.53
N PRO A 48 -8.46 -11.40 -7.26
CA PRO A 48 -7.06 -11.64 -7.61
C PRO A 48 -6.73 -11.36 -9.09
N ASP A 49 -7.59 -11.81 -10.00
CA ASP A 49 -7.41 -11.62 -11.44
C ASP A 49 -7.48 -10.14 -11.84
N LEU A 50 -8.44 -9.41 -11.27
CA LEU A 50 -8.57 -7.98 -11.53
C LEU A 50 -7.35 -7.20 -10.99
N LEU A 51 -6.84 -7.57 -9.81
CA LEU A 51 -5.62 -6.96 -9.30
C LEU A 51 -4.44 -7.23 -10.23
N ARG A 52 -4.26 -8.47 -10.69
CA ARG A 52 -3.20 -8.85 -11.64
C ARG A 52 -3.27 -8.01 -12.92
N GLU A 53 -4.46 -7.84 -13.45
CA GLU A 53 -4.68 -6.97 -14.61
C GLU A 53 -4.27 -5.53 -14.33
N HIS A 54 -4.67 -4.97 -13.17
CA HIS A 54 -4.32 -3.62 -12.77
C HIS A 54 -2.81 -3.45 -12.58
N ILE A 55 -2.12 -4.40 -11.96
CA ILE A 55 -0.67 -4.36 -11.78
C ILE A 55 0.04 -4.33 -13.14
N ARG A 56 -0.36 -5.22 -14.07
CA ARG A 56 0.25 -5.30 -15.40
C ARG A 56 0.00 -4.04 -16.23
N LYS A 57 -1.22 -3.49 -16.18
CA LYS A 57 -1.55 -2.22 -16.84
C LYS A 57 -0.78 -1.04 -16.24
N CYS A 58 -0.62 -0.99 -14.91
CA CYS A 58 0.17 0.04 -14.25
C CYS A 58 1.64 -0.03 -14.70
N ARG A 59 2.23 -1.23 -14.71
CA ARG A 59 3.61 -1.46 -15.16
C ARG A 59 3.82 -1.10 -16.64
N ALA A 60 2.82 -1.33 -17.48
CA ALA A 60 2.87 -0.91 -18.88
C ALA A 60 2.72 0.60 -19.08
N ALA A 61 2.00 1.28 -18.17
CA ALA A 61 1.74 2.71 -18.25
C ALA A 61 2.85 3.58 -17.67
N THR A 62 3.63 3.08 -16.70
CA THR A 62 4.72 3.83 -16.06
C THR A 62 5.94 2.97 -15.83
N GLY A 63 7.13 3.54 -16.06
CA GLY A 63 8.41 2.94 -15.66
C GLY A 63 8.82 3.29 -14.22
N LYS A 64 7.96 3.98 -13.46
CA LYS A 64 8.24 4.42 -12.09
C LYS A 64 7.73 3.41 -11.06
N PRO A 65 8.26 3.43 -9.82
CA PRO A 65 7.74 2.61 -8.74
C PRO A 65 6.26 2.92 -8.45
N PHE A 66 5.49 1.88 -8.19
CA PHE A 66 4.12 1.96 -7.67
C PHE A 66 3.93 0.88 -6.61
N GLY A 67 2.83 0.93 -5.88
CA GLY A 67 2.55 -0.07 -4.87
C GLY A 67 1.10 -0.56 -4.91
N VAL A 68 0.80 -1.50 -4.01
CA VAL A 68 -0.54 -2.04 -3.79
C VAL A 68 -0.90 -1.91 -2.32
N ASN A 69 -2.09 -1.40 -2.03
CA ASN A 69 -2.66 -1.40 -0.68
C ASN A 69 -3.56 -2.64 -0.50
N VAL A 70 -3.30 -3.41 0.56
CA VAL A 70 -4.02 -4.65 0.87
C VAL A 70 -4.57 -4.60 2.30
N PRO A 71 -5.89 -4.44 2.47
CA PRO A 71 -6.53 -4.65 3.76
C PRO A 71 -6.48 -6.15 4.12
N LEU A 72 -5.80 -6.51 5.23
CA LEU A 72 -5.57 -7.92 5.59
C LEU A 72 -6.84 -8.68 6.03
N MET A 73 -7.89 -7.96 6.39
CA MET A 73 -9.21 -8.54 6.70
C MET A 73 -10.09 -8.77 5.46
N TYR A 74 -9.60 -8.41 4.28
CA TYR A 74 -10.33 -8.63 3.05
C TYR A 74 -10.40 -10.12 2.71
N ARG A 75 -11.56 -10.59 2.26
CA ARG A 75 -11.83 -12.03 2.01
C ARG A 75 -10.87 -12.71 1.03
N TYR A 76 -10.26 -11.95 0.14
CA TYR A 76 -9.27 -12.46 -0.83
C TYR A 76 -7.82 -12.10 -0.45
N ALA A 77 -7.54 -11.69 0.78
CA ALA A 77 -6.23 -11.18 1.17
C ALA A 77 -5.09 -12.15 0.85
N GLU A 78 -5.28 -13.46 1.09
CA GLU A 78 -4.26 -14.47 0.79
C GLU A 78 -3.96 -14.57 -0.71
N GLN A 79 -4.98 -14.68 -1.54
CA GLN A 79 -4.83 -14.74 -3.00
C GLN A 79 -4.27 -13.43 -3.57
N ILE A 80 -4.67 -12.30 -3.02
CA ILE A 80 -4.13 -10.98 -3.34
C ILE A 80 -2.63 -10.92 -3.03
N MET A 81 -2.20 -11.41 -1.86
CA MET A 81 -0.79 -11.44 -1.49
C MET A 81 0.02 -12.35 -2.42
N GLN A 82 -0.53 -13.48 -2.85
CA GLN A 82 0.12 -14.33 -3.85
C GLN A 82 0.33 -13.58 -5.16
N VAL A 83 -0.70 -12.90 -5.68
CA VAL A 83 -0.58 -12.08 -6.90
C VAL A 83 0.48 -11.00 -6.75
N VAL A 84 0.51 -10.30 -5.61
CA VAL A 84 1.49 -9.24 -5.32
C VAL A 84 2.92 -9.78 -5.38
N MET A 85 3.18 -10.94 -4.77
CA MET A 85 4.50 -11.58 -4.77
C MET A 85 4.88 -12.12 -6.15
N GLU A 86 3.98 -12.80 -6.85
CA GLU A 86 4.20 -13.32 -8.20
C GLU A 86 4.51 -12.20 -9.19
N GLU A 87 3.77 -11.11 -9.13
CA GLU A 87 3.98 -9.92 -9.97
C GLU A 87 5.14 -9.03 -9.48
N ARG A 88 5.81 -9.37 -8.38
CA ARG A 88 6.95 -8.62 -7.81
C ARG A 88 6.66 -7.12 -7.71
N VAL A 89 5.59 -6.77 -7.01
CA VAL A 89 5.20 -5.38 -6.80
C VAL A 89 6.26 -4.67 -5.95
N PRO A 90 6.76 -3.48 -6.34
CA PRO A 90 7.85 -2.83 -5.60
C PRO A 90 7.53 -2.47 -4.15
N ALA A 91 6.28 -2.08 -3.87
CA ALA A 91 5.86 -1.64 -2.54
C ALA A 91 4.47 -2.17 -2.18
N VAL A 92 4.29 -2.62 -0.94
CA VAL A 92 3.02 -3.14 -0.41
C VAL A 92 2.67 -2.41 0.86
N PHE A 93 1.46 -1.87 0.89
CA PHE A 93 0.90 -1.19 2.05
C PHE A 93 -0.19 -2.09 2.63
N THR A 94 0.01 -2.58 3.84
CA THR A 94 -0.96 -3.44 4.52
C THR A 94 -1.72 -2.66 5.60
N SER A 95 -2.96 -3.04 5.85
CA SER A 95 -3.81 -2.44 6.87
C SER A 95 -4.76 -3.47 7.48
N ALA A 96 -5.40 -3.13 8.59
CA ALA A 96 -6.46 -3.93 9.21
C ALA A 96 -6.07 -5.40 9.46
N GLY A 97 -4.98 -5.62 10.19
CA GLY A 97 -4.53 -6.97 10.55
C GLY A 97 -3.15 -6.98 11.18
N SER A 98 -2.54 -8.16 11.30
CA SER A 98 -1.21 -8.31 11.88
C SER A 98 -0.11 -8.10 10.84
N PRO A 99 0.85 -7.18 11.06
CA PRO A 99 1.97 -7.02 10.15
C PRO A 99 2.88 -8.26 10.09
N LYS A 100 2.92 -9.08 11.16
CA LYS A 100 3.78 -10.28 11.24
C LYS A 100 3.44 -11.35 10.21
N THR A 101 2.19 -11.40 9.74
CA THR A 101 1.70 -12.49 8.89
C THR A 101 2.41 -12.54 7.53
N TRP A 102 2.65 -11.39 6.91
CA TRP A 102 3.10 -11.32 5.52
C TRP A 102 4.45 -10.65 5.32
N THR A 103 4.95 -9.85 6.29
CA THR A 103 6.15 -9.04 6.11
C THR A 103 7.35 -9.85 5.63
N GLY A 104 7.63 -10.99 6.26
CA GLY A 104 8.76 -11.83 5.88
C GLY A 104 8.66 -12.40 4.46
N GLN A 105 7.45 -12.85 4.05
CA GLN A 105 7.22 -13.39 2.71
C GLN A 105 7.31 -12.29 1.64
N LEU A 106 6.77 -11.10 1.92
CA LEU A 106 6.86 -9.95 1.03
C LEU A 106 8.30 -9.48 0.85
N HIS A 107 9.10 -9.43 1.92
CA HIS A 107 10.53 -9.13 1.83
C HIS A 107 11.29 -10.17 0.99
N ALA A 108 10.98 -11.47 1.18
CA ALA A 108 11.59 -12.54 0.37
C ALA A 108 11.24 -12.39 -1.13
N ALA A 109 10.07 -11.83 -1.44
CA ALA A 109 9.66 -11.50 -2.81
C ALA A 109 10.25 -10.17 -3.33
N GLY A 110 11.02 -9.45 -2.52
CA GLY A 110 11.67 -8.18 -2.89
C GLY A 110 10.79 -6.93 -2.73
N CYS A 111 9.62 -7.05 -2.07
CA CYS A 111 8.72 -5.93 -1.82
C CYS A 111 9.20 -5.08 -0.64
N LYS A 112 9.04 -3.76 -0.72
CA LYS A 112 9.07 -2.87 0.44
C LYS A 112 7.70 -2.91 1.13
N VAL A 113 7.70 -3.01 2.45
CA VAL A 113 6.48 -3.18 3.23
C VAL A 113 6.23 -1.98 4.15
N ALA A 114 5.06 -1.37 4.01
CA ALA A 114 4.55 -0.39 4.97
C ALA A 114 3.26 -0.90 5.60
N HIS A 115 3.00 -0.54 6.86
CA HIS A 115 1.76 -0.92 7.55
C HIS A 115 1.06 0.30 8.14
N VAL A 116 -0.26 0.35 7.98
CA VAL A 116 -1.10 1.43 8.51
C VAL A 116 -1.40 1.18 9.99
N VAL A 117 -1.17 2.18 10.83
CA VAL A 117 -1.31 2.10 12.29
C VAL A 117 -2.08 3.29 12.84
N SER A 118 -2.90 3.05 13.87
CA SER A 118 -3.69 4.06 14.55
C SER A 118 -3.15 4.43 15.95
N SER A 119 -2.02 3.87 16.36
CA SER A 119 -1.44 4.16 17.67
C SER A 119 0.05 3.82 17.73
N THR A 120 0.76 4.42 18.70
CA THR A 120 2.15 4.10 19.02
C THR A 120 2.33 2.61 19.34
N LYS A 121 1.40 2.00 20.06
CA LYS A 121 1.45 0.57 20.39
C LYS A 121 1.49 -0.30 19.14
N PHE A 122 0.69 0.02 18.13
CA PHE A 122 0.71 -0.70 16.84
C PHE A 122 1.95 -0.39 16.03
N ALA A 123 2.47 0.85 16.07
CA ALA A 123 3.73 1.19 15.42
C ALA A 123 4.92 0.36 15.96
N LEU A 124 4.99 0.17 17.29
CA LEU A 124 6.02 -0.69 17.90
C LEU A 124 5.89 -2.15 17.45
N LYS A 125 4.67 -2.69 17.35
CA LYS A 125 4.45 -4.04 16.78
C LYS A 125 4.88 -4.16 15.33
N CYS A 126 4.72 -3.10 14.53
CA CYS A 126 5.22 -3.05 13.16
C CYS A 126 6.75 -3.07 13.12
N GLN A 127 7.40 -2.32 14.00
CA GLN A 127 8.86 -2.34 14.14
C GLN A 127 9.38 -3.73 14.50
N GLU A 128 8.74 -4.42 15.47
CA GLU A 128 9.07 -5.81 15.83
C GLU A 128 8.84 -6.78 14.66
N ALA A 129 7.85 -6.54 13.82
CA ALA A 129 7.57 -7.34 12.63
C ALA A 129 8.54 -7.05 11.47
N GLY A 130 9.38 -6.02 11.59
CA GLY A 130 10.39 -5.67 10.61
C GLY A 130 9.87 -4.94 9.38
N VAL A 131 8.70 -4.27 9.44
CA VAL A 131 8.23 -3.47 8.29
C VAL A 131 9.18 -2.31 7.99
N ASP A 132 9.29 -1.91 6.72
CA ASP A 132 10.20 -0.85 6.29
C ASP A 132 9.69 0.56 6.68
N ALA A 133 8.36 0.73 6.80
CA ALA A 133 7.75 1.99 7.18
C ALA A 133 6.38 1.78 7.85
N VAL A 134 5.89 2.80 8.56
CA VAL A 134 4.53 2.87 9.09
C VAL A 134 3.81 4.08 8.52
N VAL A 135 2.49 3.94 8.32
CA VAL A 135 1.59 5.03 8.01
C VAL A 135 0.75 5.30 9.24
N ALA A 136 0.97 6.46 9.88
CA ALA A 136 0.15 6.87 11.02
C ALA A 136 -1.17 7.45 10.50
N GLU A 137 -2.29 6.85 10.89
CA GLU A 137 -3.63 7.28 10.53
C GLU A 137 -4.25 8.03 11.69
N GLY A 138 -4.67 9.29 11.46
CA GLY A 138 -5.29 10.15 12.45
C GLY A 138 -6.81 9.96 12.53
N PHE A 139 -7.44 10.62 13.52
CA PHE A 139 -8.89 10.60 13.69
C PHE A 139 -9.66 11.22 12.53
N GLU A 140 -9.04 12.12 11.79
CA GLU A 140 -9.61 12.80 10.63
C GLU A 140 -9.62 11.94 9.36
N ALA A 141 -9.03 10.76 9.42
CA ALA A 141 -9.04 9.84 8.30
C ALA A 141 -10.48 9.40 7.96
N VAL A 142 -10.83 9.49 6.69
CA VAL A 142 -12.19 9.17 6.20
C VAL A 142 -12.60 7.72 6.46
N SER A 143 -11.64 6.82 6.61
CA SER A 143 -11.87 5.42 7.00
C SER A 143 -12.47 5.24 8.39
N TYR A 144 -12.38 6.24 9.26
CA TYR A 144 -13.05 6.30 10.56
C TYR A 144 -14.38 7.06 10.50
N THR A 145 -15.13 6.90 9.43
CA THR A 145 -16.38 7.64 9.15
C THR A 145 -17.42 7.54 10.25
N HIS A 146 -17.46 6.44 10.98
CA HIS A 146 -18.36 6.27 12.13
C HIS A 146 -18.06 7.22 13.30
N LEU A 147 -16.88 7.84 13.32
CA LEU A 147 -16.49 8.78 14.36
C LEU A 147 -16.69 10.24 13.95
N ARG A 148 -16.47 10.60 12.66
CA ARG A 148 -16.45 12.01 12.26
C ARG A 148 -16.75 12.30 10.78
N ALA A 149 -17.30 11.41 10.02
CA ALA A 149 -17.58 11.63 8.58
C ALA A 149 -18.48 12.83 8.27
N HIS A 150 -19.17 13.38 9.28
CA HIS A 150 -20.09 14.51 9.14
C HIS A 150 -19.46 15.85 9.54
N GLU A 151 -18.22 15.87 10.00
CA GLU A 151 -17.57 17.07 10.52
C GLU A 151 -16.50 17.64 9.57
N THR A 152 -16.24 16.94 8.49
CA THR A 152 -15.37 17.36 7.38
C THR A 152 -16.20 17.66 6.16
#